data_e389bd8731fcbd9bcf2c97df0563bf7c
#
_entry.id   e389bd8731fcbd9bcf2c97df0563bf7c
#
_cell.length_a   1.000
_cell.length_b   1.000
_cell.length_c   1.000
_cell.angle_alpha   90.00
_cell.angle_beta   90.00
_cell.angle_gamma   90.00
#
_symmetry.space_group_name_H-M   'P 1'
#
loop_
_entity.id
_entity.type
_entity.pdbx_description
1 polymer ?
#
loop_
_entity_poly.entity_id
_entity_poly.type
_entity_poly.pdbx_seq_one_letter_code
_entity_poly.pdbx_strand_id
1 'polypeptide(L)'
;MRSATVVTRFICGAAFLLTLGWGIPVHAQLGVGEWVRTDATGKGMTMTVAACCKGGFRLTYRVPIANGQPPLILTVDLPMDGTEVPTMSAGKPTGQTMSARRVDDHHYTGVVKQNGQPYLTSNATLSADGKTMTIEDTLTGTNQKVIETWVKK
;
A
#
# COMPACT_ATOMS: atom_id res chain seq x y z
N MET A 1 26.87 -63.52 -52.82
CA MET A 1 26.05 -62.26 -52.88
C MET A 1 25.08 -62.31 -51.71
N ARG A 2 25.31 -61.62 -50.66
CA ARG A 2 24.39 -61.48 -49.50
C ARG A 2 24.22 -60.01 -49.16
N SER A 3 23.00 -59.52 -49.36
CA SER A 3 22.58 -58.14 -49.02
C SER A 3 22.44 -58.05 -47.52
N ALA A 4 23.07 -57.05 -46.95
CA ALA A 4 22.91 -56.63 -45.55
C ALA A 4 21.85 -55.54 -45.45
N THR A 5 20.78 -55.81 -44.73
CA THR A 5 19.71 -54.86 -44.44
C THR A 5 20.10 -54.06 -43.22
N VAL A 6 20.28 -52.74 -43.37
CA VAL A 6 20.52 -51.80 -42.27
C VAL A 6 19.19 -51.41 -41.66
N VAL A 7 18.97 -51.77 -40.39
CA VAL A 7 17.82 -51.34 -39.62
C VAL A 7 18.18 -50.05 -38.88
N THR A 8 17.66 -48.93 -39.35
CA THR A 8 17.76 -47.62 -38.69
C THR A 8 16.76 -47.53 -37.53
N ARG A 9 17.22 -47.52 -36.31
CA ARG A 9 16.39 -47.25 -35.12
C ARG A 9 16.26 -45.75 -34.93
N PHE A 10 15.04 -45.22 -35.09
CA PHE A 10 14.68 -43.87 -34.65
C PHE A 10 14.52 -43.87 -33.13
N ILE A 11 15.38 -43.15 -32.47
CA ILE A 11 15.25 -42.81 -31.04
C ILE A 11 14.44 -41.51 -30.97
N CYS A 12 13.14 -41.63 -30.61
CA CYS A 12 12.34 -40.47 -30.23
C CYS A 12 12.84 -39.94 -28.87
N GLY A 13 13.66 -38.91 -28.88
CA GLY A 13 13.98 -38.13 -27.70
C GLY A 13 12.83 -37.20 -27.33
N ALA A 14 12.08 -37.56 -26.28
CA ALA A 14 11.12 -36.66 -25.67
C ALA A 14 11.87 -35.55 -24.94
N ALA A 15 11.92 -34.35 -25.54
CA ALA A 15 12.42 -33.15 -24.86
C ALA A 15 11.39 -32.70 -23.83
N PHE A 16 11.66 -32.97 -22.57
CA PHE A 16 10.89 -32.43 -21.43
C PHE A 16 11.26 -30.96 -21.26
N LEU A 17 10.46 -30.05 -21.82
CA LEU A 17 10.58 -28.62 -21.53
C LEU A 17 10.12 -28.36 -20.10
N LEU A 18 11.07 -28.32 -19.19
CA LEU A 18 10.90 -27.76 -17.86
C LEU A 18 10.67 -26.24 -18.01
N THR A 19 9.41 -25.83 -18.06
CA THR A 19 9.05 -24.42 -17.86
C THR A 19 9.33 -24.08 -16.40
N LEU A 20 10.52 -23.53 -16.13
CA LEU A 20 10.82 -22.82 -14.89
C LEU A 20 9.88 -21.60 -14.86
N GLY A 21 8.73 -21.79 -14.22
CA GLY A 21 7.85 -20.68 -13.85
C GLY A 21 8.63 -19.79 -12.89
N TRP A 22 9.18 -18.72 -13.39
CA TRP A 22 9.67 -17.62 -12.58
C TRP A 22 8.46 -16.98 -11.94
N GLY A 23 8.09 -17.47 -10.75
CA GLY A 23 7.16 -16.78 -9.89
C GLY A 23 7.74 -15.39 -9.63
N ILE A 24 7.17 -14.38 -10.27
CA ILE A 24 7.43 -13.00 -9.92
C ILE A 24 7.04 -12.90 -8.45
N PRO A 25 7.93 -12.54 -7.51
CA PRO A 25 7.55 -12.33 -6.14
C PRO A 25 6.45 -11.27 -6.15
N VAL A 26 5.24 -11.67 -5.81
CA VAL A 26 4.15 -10.72 -5.51
C VAL A 26 4.62 -10.04 -4.23
N HIS A 27 5.33 -8.94 -4.38
CA HIS A 27 5.66 -8.08 -3.26
C HIS A 27 4.32 -7.65 -2.68
N ALA A 28 4.09 -7.92 -1.41
CA ALA A 28 2.93 -7.42 -0.68
C ALA A 28 3.01 -5.90 -0.75
N GLN A 29 2.39 -5.32 -1.76
CA GLN A 29 2.20 -3.89 -1.86
C GLN A 29 1.10 -3.52 -0.90
N LEU A 30 1.23 -2.40 -0.22
CA LEU A 30 0.12 -1.74 0.48
C LEU A 30 -1.11 -1.92 -0.41
N GLY A 31 -2.07 -2.74 0.04
CA GLY A 31 -3.05 -3.31 -0.87
C GLY A 31 -3.90 -2.23 -1.53
N VAL A 32 -3.64 -2.02 -2.83
CA VAL A 32 -4.51 -1.20 -3.68
C VAL A 32 -5.96 -1.66 -3.50
N GLY A 33 -6.88 -0.72 -3.30
CA GLY A 33 -8.29 -0.98 -3.08
C GLY A 33 -8.92 -0.05 -2.04
N GLU A 34 -10.12 -0.42 -1.61
CA GLU A 34 -10.86 0.33 -0.60
C GLU A 34 -10.64 -0.27 0.80
N TRP A 35 -10.52 0.62 1.77
CA TRP A 35 -10.31 0.32 3.18
C TRP A 35 -11.35 1.04 4.03
N VAL A 36 -11.79 0.39 5.09
CA VAL A 36 -12.72 0.96 6.08
C VAL A 36 -12.03 1.01 7.43
N ARG A 37 -12.11 2.13 8.10
CA ARG A 37 -11.64 2.30 9.46
C ARG A 37 -12.63 1.68 10.44
N THR A 38 -12.18 0.81 11.33
CA THR A 38 -13.04 0.02 12.23
C THR A 38 -12.90 0.37 13.70
N ASP A 39 -11.87 1.13 14.09
CA ASP A 39 -11.74 1.60 15.47
C ASP A 39 -12.81 2.65 15.83
N ALA A 40 -13.04 2.83 17.14
CA ALA A 40 -14.14 3.65 17.63
C ALA A 40 -14.05 5.13 17.23
N THR A 41 -12.83 5.65 17.08
CA THR A 41 -12.57 7.08 16.78
C THR A 41 -12.71 7.43 15.31
N GLY A 42 -12.54 6.44 14.42
CA GLY A 42 -12.60 6.63 12.97
C GLY A 42 -13.83 6.03 12.29
N LYS A 43 -14.86 5.69 13.03
CA LYS A 43 -16.05 5.03 12.50
C LYS A 43 -16.65 5.78 11.31
N GLY A 44 -16.81 5.07 10.18
CA GLY A 44 -17.34 5.62 8.94
C GLY A 44 -16.31 6.26 8.01
N MET A 45 -15.05 6.39 8.44
CA MET A 45 -13.97 6.79 7.54
C MET A 45 -13.66 5.67 6.55
N THR A 46 -13.42 6.05 5.31
CA THR A 46 -12.89 5.15 4.26
C THR A 46 -11.65 5.74 3.65
N MET A 47 -10.80 4.87 3.12
CA MET A 47 -9.60 5.23 2.40
C MET A 47 -9.52 4.41 1.12
N THR A 48 -9.28 5.07 0.00
CA THR A 48 -8.92 4.39 -1.25
C THR A 48 -7.43 4.49 -1.44
N VAL A 49 -6.79 3.35 -1.69
CA VAL A 49 -5.36 3.26 -2.03
C VAL A 49 -5.26 2.93 -3.51
N ALA A 50 -4.58 3.75 -4.27
CA ALA A 50 -4.30 3.55 -5.69
C ALA A 50 -2.79 3.67 -5.95
N ALA A 51 -2.28 2.92 -6.91
CA ALA A 51 -0.87 3.07 -7.31
C ALA A 51 -0.66 4.43 -7.99
N CYS A 52 0.45 5.11 -7.67
CA CYS A 52 0.87 6.36 -8.32
C CYS A 52 2.40 6.56 -8.26
N CYS A 53 2.83 7.75 -8.68
CA CYS A 53 4.06 8.45 -8.30
C CYS A 53 5.29 7.53 -8.12
N LYS A 54 5.82 6.96 -9.21
CA LYS A 54 7.07 6.16 -9.24
C LYS A 54 7.10 4.99 -8.23
N GLY A 55 6.01 4.23 -8.13
CA GLY A 55 5.91 3.09 -7.23
C GLY A 55 5.37 3.42 -5.83
N GLY A 56 4.90 4.62 -5.64
CA GLY A 56 4.16 5.04 -4.45
C GLY A 56 2.65 4.86 -4.56
N PHE A 57 1.93 5.51 -3.64
CA PHE A 57 0.48 5.38 -3.53
C PHE A 57 -0.21 6.74 -3.44
N ARG A 58 -1.36 6.85 -4.13
CA ARG A 58 -2.35 7.88 -3.85
C ARG A 58 -3.29 7.36 -2.79
N LEU A 59 -3.37 8.07 -1.68
CA LEU A 59 -4.36 7.84 -0.63
C LEU A 59 -5.45 8.88 -0.76
N THR A 60 -6.71 8.43 -0.82
CA THR A 60 -7.88 9.30 -0.80
C THR A 60 -8.73 8.94 0.42
N TYR A 61 -8.72 9.82 1.40
CA TYR A 61 -9.52 9.67 2.62
C TYR A 61 -10.88 10.32 2.42
N ARG A 62 -11.92 9.64 2.86
CA ARG A 62 -13.27 10.16 2.98
C ARG A 62 -13.63 10.19 4.46
N VAL A 63 -13.70 11.40 5.01
CA VAL A 63 -13.95 11.64 6.43
C VAL A 63 -15.40 12.11 6.58
N PRO A 64 -16.28 11.36 7.27
CA PRO A 64 -17.64 11.79 7.50
C PRO A 64 -17.67 13.05 8.38
N ILE A 65 -18.52 14.00 8.02
CA ILE A 65 -18.79 15.20 8.82
C ILE A 65 -20.15 15.03 9.47
N ALA A 66 -20.27 15.49 10.72
CA ALA A 66 -21.55 15.49 11.44
C ALA A 66 -22.64 16.34 10.72
N ASN A 67 -23.89 16.13 11.10
CA ASN A 67 -25.04 16.94 10.66
C ASN A 67 -25.37 16.85 9.16
N GLY A 68 -25.12 15.70 8.52
CA GLY A 68 -25.52 15.47 7.12
C GLY A 68 -24.73 16.27 6.09
N GLN A 69 -23.64 16.89 6.47
CA GLN A 69 -22.77 17.61 5.55
C GLN A 69 -22.02 16.66 4.63
N PRO A 70 -21.66 17.08 3.40
CA PRO A 70 -20.80 16.28 2.52
C PRO A 70 -19.51 15.91 3.24
N PRO A 71 -19.00 14.69 3.05
CA PRO A 71 -17.76 14.26 3.68
C PRO A 71 -16.57 15.10 3.20
N LEU A 72 -15.60 15.31 4.07
CA LEU A 72 -14.31 15.87 3.70
C LEU A 72 -13.52 14.84 2.90
N ILE A 73 -13.02 15.24 1.74
CA ILE A 73 -12.14 14.42 0.91
C ILE A 73 -10.73 14.97 0.99
N LEU A 74 -9.81 14.14 1.45
CA LEU A 74 -8.39 14.45 1.51
C LEU A 74 -7.64 13.51 0.57
N THR A 75 -6.70 14.05 -0.20
CA THR A 75 -5.88 13.26 -1.13
C THR A 75 -4.41 13.57 -0.92
N VAL A 76 -3.57 12.55 -0.94
CA VAL A 76 -2.11 12.68 -0.83
C VAL A 76 -1.42 11.66 -1.74
N ASP A 77 -0.41 12.12 -2.49
CA ASP A 77 0.39 11.29 -3.40
C ASP A 77 1.75 10.99 -2.74
N LEU A 78 1.88 9.82 -2.12
CA LEU A 78 3.06 9.43 -1.34
C LEU A 78 4.02 8.59 -2.19
N PRO A 79 5.23 9.09 -2.54
CA PRO A 79 6.22 8.34 -3.32
C PRO A 79 6.86 7.18 -2.54
N MET A 80 6.65 7.07 -1.23
CA MET A 80 7.18 6.03 -0.33
C MET A 80 8.72 6.02 -0.19
N ASP A 81 9.38 7.10 -0.57
CA ASP A 81 10.83 7.33 -0.45
C ASP A 81 11.20 8.32 0.66
N GLY A 82 10.19 8.85 1.36
CA GLY A 82 10.34 9.88 2.41
C GLY A 82 10.22 11.30 1.90
N THR A 83 9.93 11.52 0.63
CA THR A 83 9.64 12.85 0.09
C THR A 83 8.39 13.42 0.75
N GLU A 84 8.48 14.65 1.24
CA GLU A 84 7.36 15.38 1.82
C GLU A 84 6.46 15.94 0.70
N VAL A 85 5.16 15.69 0.81
CA VAL A 85 4.15 16.10 -0.19
C VAL A 85 2.93 16.73 0.50
N PRO A 86 2.23 17.67 -0.15
CA PRO A 86 1.05 18.29 0.43
C PRO A 86 -0.16 17.35 0.46
N THR A 87 -0.94 17.44 1.52
CA THR A 87 -2.31 16.91 1.56
C THR A 87 -3.25 17.89 0.90
N MET A 88 -4.07 17.41 -0.01
CA MET A 88 -4.98 18.23 -0.83
C MET A 88 -6.43 18.03 -0.41
N SER A 89 -7.23 19.07 -0.47
CA SER A 89 -8.70 19.02 -0.37
C SER A 89 -9.30 19.91 -1.47
N ALA A 90 -10.24 19.36 -2.23
CA ALA A 90 -10.86 20.05 -3.38
C ALA A 90 -9.83 20.73 -4.32
N GLY A 91 -8.68 20.07 -4.54
CA GLY A 91 -7.59 20.56 -5.39
C GLY A 91 -6.71 21.65 -4.78
N LYS A 92 -6.88 21.97 -3.49
CA LYS A 92 -6.09 22.99 -2.78
C LYS A 92 -5.30 22.36 -1.63
N PRO A 93 -4.07 22.83 -1.35
CA PRO A 93 -3.31 22.40 -0.17
C PRO A 93 -4.06 22.74 1.12
N THR A 94 -4.02 21.83 2.09
CA THR A 94 -4.68 22.00 3.40
C THR A 94 -3.79 22.66 4.46
N GLY A 95 -2.52 22.93 4.15
CA GLY A 95 -1.50 23.29 5.13
C GLY A 95 -0.87 22.07 5.83
N GLN A 96 -1.41 20.88 5.59
CA GLN A 96 -0.82 19.63 6.05
C GLN A 96 0.09 19.04 4.97
N THR A 97 1.23 18.49 5.39
CA THR A 97 2.12 17.70 4.54
C THR A 97 2.35 16.34 5.16
N MET A 98 2.61 15.36 4.31
CA MET A 98 2.93 13.99 4.72
C MET A 98 4.18 13.51 4.00
N SER A 99 4.96 12.69 4.68
CA SER A 99 6.01 11.88 4.06
C SER A 99 5.89 10.45 4.54
N ALA A 100 6.21 9.48 3.70
CA ALA A 100 6.19 8.08 4.09
C ALA A 100 7.36 7.31 3.47
N ARG A 101 7.80 6.27 4.18
CA ARG A 101 8.80 5.32 3.71
C ARG A 101 8.29 3.89 3.89
N ARG A 102 8.56 3.07 2.90
CA ARG A 102 8.45 1.63 3.04
C ARG A 102 9.69 1.11 3.77
N VAL A 103 9.49 0.41 4.88
CA VAL A 103 10.55 -0.25 5.64
C VAL A 103 10.80 -1.65 5.09
N ASP A 104 9.71 -2.40 4.91
CA ASP A 104 9.68 -3.72 4.29
C ASP A 104 8.30 -3.97 3.64
N ASP A 105 7.97 -5.24 3.34
CA ASP A 105 6.73 -5.60 2.66
C ASP A 105 5.47 -5.35 3.50
N HIS A 106 5.62 -5.26 4.82
CA HIS A 106 4.52 -5.12 5.76
C HIS A 106 4.59 -3.87 6.63
N HIS A 107 5.73 -3.17 6.65
CA HIS A 107 5.94 -2.04 7.54
C HIS A 107 6.22 -0.75 6.77
N TYR A 108 5.57 0.31 7.22
CA TYR A 108 5.71 1.65 6.67
C TYR A 108 5.84 2.66 7.82
N THR A 109 6.63 3.68 7.61
CA THR A 109 6.75 4.80 8.54
C THR A 109 6.34 6.08 7.88
N GLY A 110 5.79 7.03 8.64
CA GLY A 110 5.35 8.31 8.11
C GLY A 110 5.55 9.46 9.11
N VAL A 111 5.57 10.66 8.57
CA VAL A 111 5.55 11.90 9.34
C VAL A 111 4.49 12.80 8.75
N VAL A 112 3.67 13.39 9.61
CA VAL A 112 2.69 14.40 9.26
C VAL A 112 3.12 15.71 9.91
N LYS A 113 3.11 16.80 9.12
CA LYS A 113 3.33 18.16 9.60
C LYS A 113 2.09 19.00 9.37
N GLN A 114 1.85 19.95 10.24
CA GLN A 114 0.80 20.96 10.10
C GLN A 114 1.47 22.33 10.03
N ASN A 115 1.25 23.07 8.95
CA ASN A 115 1.88 24.39 8.70
C ASN A 115 3.41 24.37 8.91
N GLY A 116 4.06 23.30 8.40
CA GLY A 116 5.51 23.08 8.50
C GLY A 116 6.03 22.56 9.86
N GLN A 117 5.18 22.46 10.89
CA GLN A 117 5.56 21.95 12.19
C GLN A 117 5.23 20.46 12.33
N PRO A 118 6.12 19.63 12.89
CA PRO A 118 5.83 18.23 13.15
C PRO A 118 4.55 18.09 14.00
N TYR A 119 3.60 17.27 13.51
CA TYR A 119 2.34 17.03 14.20
C TYR A 119 2.27 15.62 14.76
N LEU A 120 2.57 14.61 13.94
CA LEU A 120 2.62 13.22 14.40
C LEU A 120 3.60 12.39 13.56
N THR A 121 4.00 11.25 14.13
CA THR A 121 4.70 10.17 13.42
C THR A 121 3.82 8.94 13.40
N SER A 122 3.85 8.21 12.29
CA SER A 122 3.04 7.02 12.04
C SER A 122 3.90 5.80 11.82
N ASN A 123 3.50 4.66 12.42
CA ASN A 123 4.01 3.34 12.09
C ASN A 123 2.83 2.48 11.63
N ALA A 124 2.82 2.12 10.36
CA ALA A 124 1.78 1.28 9.79
C ALA A 124 2.30 -0.14 9.58
N THR A 125 1.49 -1.12 9.99
CA THR A 125 1.75 -2.55 9.82
C THR A 125 0.62 -3.18 9.04
N LEU A 126 0.96 -3.85 7.93
CA LEU A 126 0.04 -4.62 7.10
C LEU A 126 0.07 -6.08 7.56
N SER A 127 -1.11 -6.69 7.77
CA SER A 127 -1.21 -8.12 8.07
C SER A 127 -0.65 -8.99 6.94
N ALA A 128 -0.23 -10.22 7.27
CA ALA A 128 0.36 -11.15 6.31
C ALA A 128 -0.57 -11.48 5.13
N ASP A 129 -1.88 -11.47 5.34
CA ASP A 129 -2.89 -11.68 4.30
C ASP A 129 -3.25 -10.40 3.51
N GLY A 130 -2.65 -9.27 3.87
CA GLY A 130 -2.87 -7.97 3.24
C GLY A 130 -4.26 -7.38 3.43
N LYS A 131 -5.05 -7.87 4.40
CA LYS A 131 -6.45 -7.46 4.61
C LYS A 131 -6.67 -6.52 5.77
N THR A 132 -5.72 -6.43 6.70
CA THR A 132 -5.79 -5.54 7.85
C THR A 132 -4.55 -4.67 7.91
N MET A 133 -4.71 -3.38 8.17
CA MET A 133 -3.63 -2.45 8.42
C MET A 133 -3.87 -1.76 9.76
N THR A 134 -2.85 -1.81 10.62
CA THR A 134 -2.83 -1.09 11.90
C THR A 134 -1.85 0.07 11.77
N ILE A 135 -2.28 1.28 12.11
CA ILE A 135 -1.44 2.47 12.15
C ILE A 135 -1.35 2.94 13.60
N GLU A 136 -0.14 3.00 14.12
CA GLU A 136 0.15 3.61 15.42
C GLU A 136 0.69 5.02 15.17
N ASP A 137 -0.12 6.02 15.50
CA ASP A 137 0.25 7.43 15.46
C ASP A 137 0.74 7.89 16.83
N THR A 138 1.86 8.58 16.86
CA THR A 138 2.40 9.22 18.06
C THR A 138 2.38 10.73 17.88
N LEU A 139 1.61 11.44 18.70
CA LEU A 139 1.50 12.90 18.65
C LEU A 139 2.79 13.55 19.16
N THR A 140 3.32 14.48 18.39
CA THR A 140 4.53 15.22 18.74
C THR A 140 4.32 16.06 20.00
N GLY A 141 5.26 15.96 20.95
CA GLY A 141 5.26 16.75 22.19
C GLY A 141 4.43 16.18 23.33
N THR A 142 3.58 15.17 23.12
CA THR A 142 2.75 14.59 24.19
C THR A 142 3.03 13.11 24.46
N ASN A 143 3.72 12.41 23.56
CA ASN A 143 3.86 10.95 23.55
C ASN A 143 2.51 10.18 23.56
N GLN A 144 1.41 10.87 23.30
CA GLN A 144 0.09 10.27 23.20
C GLN A 144 0.03 9.41 21.93
N LYS A 145 -0.43 8.18 22.08
CA LYS A 145 -0.60 7.24 20.97
C LYS A 145 -2.06 7.11 20.59
N VAL A 146 -2.31 7.06 19.30
CA VAL A 146 -3.61 6.73 18.70
C VAL A 146 -3.41 5.51 17.80
N ILE A 147 -4.26 4.51 17.95
CA ILE A 147 -4.22 3.31 17.10
C ILE A 147 -5.42 3.33 16.17
N GLU A 148 -5.13 3.26 14.89
CA GLU A 148 -6.13 3.12 13.84
C GLU A 148 -6.10 1.69 13.30
N THR A 149 -7.28 1.13 13.06
CA THR A 149 -7.42 -0.18 12.43
C THR A 149 -8.25 -0.04 11.15
N TRP A 150 -7.66 -0.46 10.05
CA TRP A 150 -8.24 -0.43 8.73
C TRP A 150 -8.41 -1.84 8.19
N VAL A 151 -9.57 -2.13 7.64
CA VAL A 151 -9.89 -3.43 7.03
C VAL A 151 -10.20 -3.21 5.55
N LYS A 152 -9.61 -4.04 4.71
CA LYS A 152 -9.84 -4.02 3.27
C LYS A 152 -11.24 -4.55 2.94
N LYS A 153 -11.96 -3.83 2.08
CA LYS A 153 -13.27 -4.29 1.56
C LYS A 153 -13.12 -5.39 0.52
#